data_673c4285ae061fc00d799005ce0ee601
#
_entry.id   673c4285ae061fc00d799005ce0ee601
#
_cell.length_a   1.000
_cell.length_b   1.000
_cell.length_c   1.000
_cell.angle_alpha   90.00
_cell.angle_beta   90.00
_cell.angle_gamma   90.00
#
_symmetry.space_group_name_H-M   'P 1'
#
loop_
_entity.id
_entity.type
_entity.pdbx_description
1 polymer ?
#
loop_
_entity_poly.entity_id
_entity_poly.type
_entity_poly.pdbx_seq_one_letter_code
_entity_poly.pdbx_strand_id
1 'polypeptide(L)' 'MAEPAPRIPLESSVLEAVSYEQPRRVLTVWFVSGEKYRYSGVPPRVVRELLEPPDGSHGRAFSRLVRDRYPYERVRD' A
#
# COMPACT_ATOMS: atom_id res chain seq x y z
N MET A 1 -17.92 -16.11 -1.45
CA MET A 1 -17.58 -14.77 -1.95
C MET A 1 -16.54 -14.14 -1.02
N ALA A 2 -15.41 -13.74 -1.56
CA ALA A 2 -14.38 -13.13 -0.73
C ALA A 2 -14.79 -11.72 -0.31
N GLU A 3 -14.60 -11.40 0.95
CA GLU A 3 -14.84 -10.05 1.42
C GLU A 3 -13.70 -9.14 0.92
N PRO A 4 -13.99 -7.87 0.61
CA PRO A 4 -12.94 -6.94 0.24
C PRO A 4 -11.97 -6.76 1.41
N ALA A 5 -10.68 -6.62 1.10
CA ALA A 5 -9.67 -6.39 2.13
C ALA A 5 -9.95 -5.07 2.85
N PRO A 6 -9.76 -5.02 4.17
CA PRO A 6 -10.01 -3.80 4.93
C PRO A 6 -9.06 -2.67 4.52
N ARG A 7 -9.61 -1.46 4.49
CA ARG A 7 -8.83 -0.26 4.25
C ARG A 7 -8.22 0.19 5.57
N ILE A 8 -6.90 0.24 5.63
CA ILE A 8 -6.16 0.59 6.83
C ILE A 8 -5.67 2.04 6.74
N PRO A 9 -6.19 2.94 7.57
CA PRO A 9 -5.72 4.34 7.55
C PRO A 9 -4.30 4.46 8.10
N LEU A 10 -3.52 5.37 7.54
CA LEU A 10 -2.16 5.63 7.96
C LEU A 10 -1.99 7.08 8.39
N GLU A 11 -1.15 7.30 9.39
CA GLU A 11 -0.77 8.65 9.81
C GLU A 11 0.45 9.07 9.00
N SER A 12 0.20 9.71 7.87
CA SER A 12 1.24 10.11 6.93
C SER A 12 0.79 11.34 6.16
N SER A 13 1.73 12.20 5.79
CA SER A 13 1.45 13.36 4.95
C SER A 13 1.30 12.98 3.48
N VAL A 14 1.68 11.75 3.11
CA VAL A 14 1.68 11.29 1.72
C VAL A 14 0.65 10.19 1.50
N LEU A 15 0.59 9.20 2.41
CA LEU A 15 -0.28 8.05 2.28
C LEU A 15 -1.49 8.21 3.18
N GLU A 16 -2.68 8.13 2.60
CA GLU A 16 -3.93 8.19 3.36
C GLU A 16 -4.29 6.84 3.95
N ALA A 17 -4.20 5.78 3.15
CA ALA A 17 -4.59 4.44 3.57
C ALA A 17 -4.01 3.39 2.63
N VAL A 18 -3.99 2.13 3.09
CA VAL A 18 -3.62 0.99 2.27
C VAL A 18 -4.57 -0.15 2.51
N SER A 19 -4.63 -1.08 1.56
CA SER A 19 -5.38 -2.31 1.67
C SER A 19 -4.56 -3.41 1.03
N TYR A 20 -4.50 -4.57 1.66
CA TYR A 20 -3.70 -5.68 1.14
C TYR A 20 -4.55 -6.93 1.00
N GLU A 21 -4.53 -7.52 -0.19
CA GLU A 21 -5.32 -8.70 -0.52
C GLU A 21 -4.40 -9.91 -0.72
N GLN A 22 -4.60 -10.94 0.10
CA GLN A 22 -3.98 -12.25 -0.09
C GLN A 22 -5.07 -13.22 -0.53
N PRO A 23 -4.73 -14.26 -1.30
CA PRO A 23 -3.39 -14.68 -1.73
C PRO A 23 -2.85 -13.96 -2.97
N ARG A 24 -3.60 -13.04 -3.55
CA ARG A 24 -3.21 -12.35 -4.78
C ARG A 24 -2.00 -11.44 -4.63
N ARG A 25 -1.66 -11.06 -3.39
CA ARG A 25 -0.56 -10.16 -3.08
C ARG A 25 -0.70 -8.81 -3.76
N VAL A 26 -1.92 -8.29 -3.73
CA VAL A 26 -2.23 -6.98 -4.32
C VAL A 26 -2.32 -5.94 -3.20
N LEU A 27 -1.49 -4.93 -3.29
CA LEU A 27 -1.49 -3.80 -2.35
C LEU A 27 -2.13 -2.60 -3.02
N THR A 28 -3.23 -2.13 -2.46
CA THR A 28 -3.90 -0.91 -2.93
C THR A 28 -3.48 0.24 -2.02
N VAL A 29 -3.08 1.36 -2.62
CA VAL A 29 -2.59 2.52 -1.89
C VAL A 29 -3.42 3.75 -2.27
N TRP A 30 -3.95 4.43 -1.26
CA TRP A 30 -4.65 5.71 -1.43
C TRP A 30 -3.72 6.81 -0.96
N PHE A 31 -3.45 7.75 -1.84
CA PHE A 31 -2.58 8.89 -1.52
C PHE A 31 -3.42 10.08 -1.03
N VAL A 32 -2.82 10.90 -0.19
CA VAL A 32 -3.46 12.11 0.31
C VAL A 32 -3.86 13.03 -0.84
N SER A 33 -3.10 13.00 -1.94
CA SER A 33 -3.41 13.76 -3.16
C SER A 33 -4.71 13.35 -3.84
N GLY A 34 -5.30 12.21 -3.45
CA GLY A 34 -6.52 11.70 -4.06
C GLY A 34 -6.32 10.59 -5.06
N GLU A 35 -5.07 10.25 -5.37
CA GLU A 35 -4.78 9.19 -6.31
C GLU A 35 -4.85 7.82 -5.62
N LYS A 36 -5.16 6.80 -6.42
CA LYS A 36 -5.25 5.43 -5.94
C LYS A 36 -4.49 4.53 -6.90
N TYR A 37 -3.56 3.75 -6.36
CA TYR A 37 -2.77 2.80 -7.16
C TYR A 37 -2.89 1.40 -6.59
N ARG A 38 -2.76 0.42 -7.49
CA ARG A 38 -2.77 -0.99 -7.12
C ARG A 38 -1.45 -1.61 -7.55
N TYR A 39 -0.70 -2.14 -6.58
CA TYR A 39 0.60 -2.78 -6.82
C TYR A 39 0.45 -4.29 -6.74
N SER A 40 1.04 -5.02 -7.70
CA SER A 40 0.91 -6.47 -7.82
C SER A 40 2.17 -7.19 -7.38
N GLY A 41 2.00 -8.37 -6.78
CA GLY A 41 3.12 -9.22 -6.40
C GLY A 41 3.87 -8.76 -5.16
N VAL A 42 3.24 -7.94 -4.33
CA VAL A 42 3.88 -7.42 -3.11
C VAL A 42 3.85 -8.49 -2.01
N PRO A 43 5.02 -8.95 -1.51
CA PRO A 43 5.03 -9.97 -0.45
C PRO A 43 4.48 -9.46 0.87
N PRO A 44 3.92 -10.35 1.71
CA PRO A 44 3.40 -9.94 3.03
C PRO A 44 4.43 -9.24 3.92
N ARG A 45 5.70 -9.66 3.86
CA ARG A 45 6.76 -9.05 4.67
C ARG A 45 6.96 -7.56 4.34
N VAL A 46 6.78 -7.20 3.07
CA VAL A 46 6.91 -5.82 2.62
C VAL A 46 5.75 -4.98 3.16
N VAL A 47 4.54 -5.54 3.11
CA VAL A 47 3.36 -4.87 3.65
C VAL A 47 3.51 -4.66 5.17
N ARG A 48 4.02 -5.67 5.87
CA ARG A 48 4.22 -5.58 7.31
C ARG A 48 5.19 -4.44 7.66
N GLU A 49 6.30 -4.35 6.94
CA GLU A 49 7.28 -3.29 7.19
C GLU A 49 6.72 -1.92 6.82
N LEU A 50 5.89 -1.86 5.78
CA LEU A 50 5.22 -0.62 5.39
C LEU A 50 4.27 -0.13 6.49
N LEU A 51 3.54 -1.05 7.13
CA LEU A 51 2.59 -0.71 8.19
C LEU A 51 3.29 -0.36 9.51
N GLU A 52 4.46 -0.95 9.77
CA GLU A 52 5.23 -0.73 10.98
C GLU A 52 6.68 -0.39 10.63
N PRO A 53 6.91 0.77 10.01
CA PRO A 53 8.27 1.13 9.60
C PRO A 53 9.18 1.41 10.79
N PRO A 54 10.47 0.99 10.72
CA PRO A 54 11.39 1.20 11.84
C PRO A 54 11.58 2.65 12.25
N ASP A 55 11.49 3.58 11.30
CA ASP A 55 11.64 5.01 11.57
C ASP A 55 10.31 5.72 11.78
N GLY A 56 9.20 4.97 11.77
CA GLY A 56 7.87 5.51 11.94
C GLY A 56 7.30 6.24 10.73
N SER A 57 8.04 6.29 9.61
CA SER A 57 7.59 6.99 8.42
C SER A 57 7.04 6.05 7.36
N HIS A 58 5.73 6.05 7.19
CA HIS A 58 5.07 5.25 6.15
C HIS A 58 5.46 5.74 4.75
N GLY A 59 5.63 7.03 4.58
CA GLY A 59 6.02 7.60 3.28
C GLY A 59 7.39 7.14 2.82
N ARG A 60 8.37 7.16 3.73
CA ARG A 60 9.72 6.68 3.43
C ARG A 60 9.74 5.18 3.18
N ALA A 61 9.00 4.43 3.99
CA ALA A 61 8.90 2.98 3.82
C ALA A 61 8.30 2.66 2.45
N PHE A 62 7.25 3.34 2.06
CA PHE A 62 6.62 3.15 0.76
C PHE A 62 7.62 3.42 -0.39
N SER A 63 8.34 4.54 -0.32
CA SER A 63 9.32 4.90 -1.35
C SER A 63 10.44 3.87 -1.47
N ARG A 64 10.88 3.33 -0.34
CA ARG A 64 11.97 2.36 -0.28
C ARG A 64 11.54 0.95 -0.68
N LEU A 65 10.35 0.52 -0.25
CA LEU A 65 9.92 -0.86 -0.36
C LEU A 65 9.02 -1.16 -1.56
N VAL A 66 8.21 -0.21 -1.98
CA VAL A 66 7.15 -0.46 -2.96
C VAL A 66 7.33 0.33 -4.25
N ARG A 67 7.59 1.62 -4.12
CA ARG A 67 7.71 2.50 -5.27
C ARG A 67 8.82 2.03 -6.21
N ASP A 68 8.49 1.90 -7.50
CA ASP A 68 9.41 1.46 -8.55
C ASP A 68 9.97 0.04 -8.37
N ARG A 69 9.37 -0.74 -7.46
CA ARG A 69 9.80 -2.12 -7.21
C ARG A 69 8.82 -3.16 -7.68
N TYR A 70 7.55 -2.80 -7.84
CA TYR A 70 6.50 -3.71 -8.27
C TYR A 70 5.68 -3.09 -9.37
N PRO A 71 5.11 -3.91 -10.27
CA PRO A 71 4.20 -3.39 -11.28
C PRO A 71 2.96 -2.80 -10.63
N TYR A 72 2.45 -1.73 -11.22
CA TYR A 72 1.29 -1.03 -10.66
C TYR A 72 0.40 -0.49 -11.76
N GLU A 73 -0.84 -0.18 -11.38
CA GLU A 73 -1.76 0.53 -12.24
C GLU A 73 -2.49 1.60 -11.42
N ARG A 74 -2.80 2.69 -12.07
CA ARG A 74 -3.62 3.73 -11.45
C ARG A 74 -5.08 3.30 -11.53
N VAL A 75 -5.76 3.32 -10.39
CA VAL A 75 -7.16 2.93 -10.33
C VAL A 75 -8.02 4.19 -10.39
N ARG A 76 -8.96 4.21 -11.32
CA ARG A 76 -9.92 5.29 -11.44
C ARG A 76 -11.29 4.78 -11.03
N ASP A 77 -11.98 5.57 -10.24
CA ASP A 77 -13.34 5.25 -9.84
C ASP A 77 -14.35 5.71 -10.88
#